data_7a08d89b091ab208552dc2d5ba942223
#
_entry.id   7a08d89b091ab208552dc2d5ba942223
#
_cell.length_a   1.000
_cell.length_b   1.000
_cell.length_c   1.000
_cell.angle_alpha   90.00
_cell.angle_beta   90.00
_cell.angle_gamma   90.00
#
_symmetry.space_group_name_H-M   'P 1'
#
loop_
_entity.id
_entity.type
_entity.pdbx_description
1 polymer ?
#
loop_
_entity_poly.entity_id
_entity_poly.type
_entity_poly.pdbx_seq_one_letter_code
_entity_poly.pdbx_strand_id
1 'polypeptide(L)'
;MKNYEIKTAPVRTNPLANVFDRFMQFCQSRSLFMLHYCTGCGAIELPPAMTSRFDMERLGIQPMVTPRQADILLITGYVSVKTLKRVILTYEQMQSPKYVIGICSCTVNGGMYWQSYATAKKLNDYLPVDLYIAGCMPRPEAVIEGLQLLQNKIANNDGHSWKDYYQNYDHYLGNQQHLFGDDWQTPTDIIAEAKHYGLEAQGTYGKHTEILAKHQHPLQALPLNN
;
A
#
# COMPACT_ATOMS: atom_id res chain seq x y z
N MET A 1 2.59 -22.79 8.88
CA MET A 1 1.49 -22.20 8.09
C MET A 1 0.58 -21.43 9.05
N LYS A 2 0.69 -20.13 9.09
CA LYS A 2 -0.25 -19.29 9.85
C LYS A 2 -1.43 -18.97 8.93
N ASN A 3 -2.54 -19.66 9.11
CA ASN A 3 -3.78 -19.33 8.40
C ASN A 3 -4.33 -18.02 8.97
N TYR A 4 -4.15 -16.93 8.25
CA TYR A 4 -4.86 -15.69 8.53
C TYR A 4 -6.32 -15.88 8.10
N GLU A 5 -7.18 -16.30 9.01
CA GLU A 5 -8.62 -16.31 8.76
C GLU A 5 -9.12 -14.87 8.67
N ILE A 6 -9.24 -14.38 7.44
CA ILE A 6 -9.99 -13.15 7.21
C ILE A 6 -11.45 -13.52 7.48
N LYS A 7 -11.98 -13.10 8.64
CA LYS A 7 -13.40 -13.19 8.92
C LYS A 7 -14.13 -12.29 7.92
N THR A 8 -14.50 -12.87 6.78
CA THR A 8 -15.47 -12.23 5.88
C THR A 8 -16.74 -12.04 6.65
N ALA A 9 -17.20 -10.80 6.77
CA ALA A 9 -18.49 -10.52 7.38
C ALA A 9 -19.56 -11.36 6.66
N PRO A 10 -20.49 -11.99 7.39
CA PRO A 10 -21.52 -12.83 6.77
C PRO A 10 -22.29 -11.99 5.76
N VAL A 11 -22.49 -12.55 4.56
CA VAL A 11 -23.33 -11.94 3.52
C VAL A 11 -24.71 -11.70 4.13
N ARG A 12 -25.03 -10.43 4.38
CA ARG A 12 -26.34 -10.06 4.91
C ARG A 12 -27.39 -10.28 3.83
N THR A 13 -28.31 -11.20 4.08
CA THR A 13 -29.38 -11.57 3.14
C THR A 13 -30.53 -10.57 3.08
N ASN A 14 -30.52 -9.53 3.91
CA ASN A 14 -31.56 -8.51 3.97
C ASN A 14 -31.44 -7.52 2.82
N PRO A 15 -32.50 -7.25 2.03
CA PRO A 15 -32.48 -6.31 0.91
C PRO A 15 -32.11 -4.88 1.34
N LEU A 16 -32.50 -4.44 2.53
CA LEU A 16 -32.14 -3.13 3.09
C LEU A 16 -30.65 -3.04 3.40
N ALA A 17 -30.02 -4.15 3.85
CA ALA A 17 -28.57 -4.20 4.07
C ALA A 17 -27.80 -4.02 2.76
N ASN A 18 -28.27 -4.64 1.67
CA ASN A 18 -27.63 -4.51 0.36
C ASN A 18 -27.70 -3.08 -0.18
N VAL A 19 -28.79 -2.35 0.06
CA VAL A 19 -28.92 -0.93 -0.31
C VAL A 19 -27.94 -0.09 0.51
N PHE A 20 -27.84 -0.35 1.81
CA PHE A 20 -26.90 0.35 2.69
C PHE A 20 -25.45 0.08 2.30
N ASP A 21 -25.10 -1.18 2.00
CA ASP A 21 -23.76 -1.56 1.58
C ASP A 21 -23.36 -0.88 0.26
N ARG A 22 -24.28 -0.79 -0.73
CA ARG A 22 -24.08 -0.04 -1.96
C ARG A 22 -23.88 1.45 -1.73
N PHE A 23 -24.65 2.03 -0.82
CA PHE A 23 -24.50 3.43 -0.44
C PHE A 23 -23.14 3.68 0.21
N MET A 24 -22.71 2.82 1.12
CA MET A 24 -21.39 2.90 1.76
C MET A 24 -20.26 2.75 0.73
N GLN A 25 -20.36 1.83 -0.22
CA GLN A 25 -19.39 1.68 -1.31
C GLN A 25 -19.33 2.91 -2.21
N PHE A 26 -20.49 3.49 -2.51
CA PHE A 26 -20.53 4.75 -3.26
C PHE A 26 -19.85 5.89 -2.50
N CYS A 27 -20.14 6.07 -1.23
CA CYS A 27 -19.48 7.08 -0.39
C CYS A 27 -17.96 6.84 -0.31
N GLN A 28 -17.54 5.58 -0.11
CA GLN A 28 -16.13 5.22 -0.05
C GLN A 28 -15.41 5.48 -1.37
N SER A 29 -16.03 5.16 -2.51
CA SER A 29 -15.42 5.40 -3.83
C SER A 29 -15.23 6.90 -4.15
N ARG A 30 -15.97 7.80 -3.48
CA ARG A 30 -15.93 9.24 -3.68
C ARG A 30 -15.21 10.02 -2.58
N SER A 31 -14.64 9.32 -1.60
CA SER A 31 -13.88 9.93 -0.51
C SER A 31 -12.63 9.08 -0.27
N LEU A 32 -11.59 9.33 -1.07
CA LEU A 32 -10.35 8.57 -1.07
C LEU A 32 -9.18 9.49 -0.73
N PHE A 33 -8.38 9.07 0.25
CA PHE A 33 -7.16 9.75 0.62
C PHE A 33 -5.96 9.02 0.01
N MET A 34 -5.16 9.76 -0.74
CA MET A 34 -4.05 9.21 -1.52
C MET A 34 -2.71 9.57 -0.89
N LEU A 35 -1.94 8.56 -0.49
CA LEU A 35 -0.55 8.71 -0.11
C LEU A 35 0.34 8.57 -1.34
N HIS A 36 0.95 9.67 -1.73
CA HIS A 36 1.88 9.69 -2.84
C HIS A 36 3.29 9.28 -2.38
N TYR A 37 3.72 8.09 -2.79
CA TYR A 37 5.08 7.63 -2.56
C TYR A 37 5.94 7.93 -3.80
N CYS A 38 6.64 9.07 -3.75
CA CYS A 38 7.47 9.55 -4.83
C CYS A 38 8.79 8.77 -4.90
N THR A 39 8.96 7.95 -5.95
CA THR A 39 10.19 7.17 -6.17
C THR A 39 10.94 7.58 -7.44
N GLY A 40 10.37 8.42 -8.27
CA GLY A 40 11.00 8.83 -9.52
C GLY A 40 10.16 9.78 -10.37
N CYS A 41 10.47 9.81 -11.67
CA CYS A 41 9.91 10.78 -12.60
C CYS A 41 8.39 10.68 -12.80
N GLY A 42 7.75 9.56 -12.47
CA GLY A 42 6.29 9.45 -12.51
C GLY A 42 5.56 10.40 -11.56
N ALA A 43 6.27 10.95 -10.58
CA ALA A 43 5.75 11.95 -9.66
C ALA A 43 5.55 13.33 -10.29
N ILE A 44 6.22 13.63 -11.42
CA ILE A 44 6.18 14.96 -12.03
C ILE A 44 4.80 15.29 -12.59
N GLU A 45 4.06 14.29 -13.07
CA GLU A 45 2.74 14.46 -13.65
C GLU A 45 1.60 14.53 -12.61
N LEU A 46 1.89 14.19 -11.36
CA LEU A 46 0.89 14.24 -10.30
C LEU A 46 0.56 15.68 -9.86
N PRO A 47 1.53 16.60 -9.63
CA PRO A 47 1.21 17.99 -9.30
C PRO A 47 0.34 18.67 -10.35
N PRO A 48 0.59 18.56 -11.67
CA PRO A 48 -0.35 19.08 -12.68
C PRO A 48 -1.76 18.50 -12.56
N ALA A 49 -1.92 17.20 -12.25
CA ALA A 49 -3.22 16.57 -12.05
C ALA A 49 -3.99 17.16 -10.85
N MET A 50 -3.28 17.62 -9.83
CA MET A 50 -3.84 18.25 -8.62
C MET A 50 -4.14 19.73 -8.79
N THR A 51 -3.54 20.39 -9.80
CA THR A 51 -3.73 21.83 -10.03
C THR A 51 -5.10 22.13 -10.68
N SER A 52 -5.48 23.41 -10.68
CA SER A 52 -6.76 23.91 -11.16
C SER A 52 -7.10 23.52 -12.61
N ARG A 53 -6.09 23.22 -13.44
CA ARG A 53 -6.34 22.80 -14.83
C ARG A 53 -7.06 21.44 -14.91
N PHE A 54 -6.68 20.50 -14.07
CA PHE A 54 -7.21 19.13 -14.07
C PHE A 54 -8.09 18.83 -12.87
N ASP A 55 -7.79 19.48 -11.74
CA ASP A 55 -8.59 19.48 -10.51
C ASP A 55 -9.03 18.06 -10.08
N MET A 56 -8.05 17.21 -9.82
CA MET A 56 -8.29 15.84 -9.39
C MET A 56 -9.10 15.77 -8.09
N GLU A 57 -8.98 16.78 -7.23
CA GLU A 57 -9.67 16.82 -5.93
C GLU A 57 -11.19 16.86 -6.06
N ARG A 58 -11.73 17.42 -7.17
CA ARG A 58 -13.17 17.37 -7.49
C ARG A 58 -13.73 15.95 -7.62
N LEU A 59 -12.87 14.96 -7.89
CA LEU A 59 -13.26 13.56 -7.95
C LEU A 59 -13.37 12.90 -6.56
N GLY A 60 -13.07 13.67 -5.48
CA GLY A 60 -13.07 13.18 -4.13
C GLY A 60 -11.78 12.42 -3.77
N ILE A 61 -10.68 12.71 -4.46
CA ILE A 61 -9.37 12.12 -4.20
C ILE A 61 -8.45 13.22 -3.72
N GLN A 62 -8.03 13.14 -2.47
CA GLN A 62 -7.19 14.16 -1.83
C GLN A 62 -5.83 13.60 -1.43
N PRO A 63 -4.75 14.38 -1.54
CA PRO A 63 -3.45 13.96 -1.04
C PRO A 63 -3.44 13.90 0.49
N MET A 64 -2.79 12.86 1.03
CA MET A 64 -2.61 12.67 2.46
C MET A 64 -1.15 12.33 2.75
N VAL A 65 -0.59 12.91 3.81
CA VAL A 65 0.83 12.75 4.15
C VAL A 65 1.10 11.58 5.10
N THR A 66 0.06 11.02 5.72
CA THR A 66 0.22 9.91 6.67
C THR A 66 -0.42 8.62 6.17
N PRO A 67 0.29 7.48 6.25
CA PRO A 67 -0.25 6.20 5.82
C PRO A 67 -1.46 5.75 6.63
N ARG A 68 -1.58 6.19 7.89
CA ARG A 68 -2.68 5.80 8.77
C ARG A 68 -4.04 6.41 8.39
N GLN A 69 -4.05 7.43 7.56
CA GLN A 69 -5.25 8.11 7.07
C GLN A 69 -5.44 7.93 5.57
N ALA A 70 -4.54 7.22 4.90
CA ALA A 70 -4.59 7.02 3.46
C ALA A 70 -5.27 5.70 3.10
N ASP A 71 -6.09 5.76 2.05
CA ASP A 71 -6.76 4.61 1.46
C ASP A 71 -6.00 4.09 0.24
N ILE A 72 -5.32 4.98 -0.48
CA ILE A 72 -4.57 4.67 -1.71
C ILE A 72 -3.08 4.91 -1.49
N LEU A 73 -2.26 3.90 -1.78
CA LEU A 73 -0.82 4.03 -1.91
C LEU A 73 -0.46 4.18 -3.40
N LEU A 74 -0.06 5.38 -3.78
CA LEU A 74 0.34 5.70 -5.14
C LEU A 74 1.86 5.67 -5.27
N ILE A 75 2.39 4.67 -5.96
CA ILE A 75 3.82 4.49 -6.17
C ILE A 75 4.19 4.99 -7.56
N THR A 76 5.06 6.00 -7.63
CA THR A 76 5.37 6.71 -8.88
C THR A 76 6.83 6.56 -9.26
N GLY A 77 7.11 5.76 -10.27
CA GLY A 77 8.44 5.58 -10.81
C GLY A 77 9.13 4.27 -10.41
N TYR A 78 10.46 4.23 -10.54
CA TYR A 78 11.23 3.03 -10.24
C TYR A 78 11.33 2.80 -8.72
N VAL A 79 11.29 1.54 -8.32
CA VAL A 79 11.41 1.15 -6.92
C VAL A 79 12.75 0.45 -6.70
N SER A 80 13.66 1.08 -5.98
CA SER A 80 14.91 0.42 -5.59
C SER A 80 14.67 -0.59 -4.47
N VAL A 81 15.55 -1.57 -4.34
CA VAL A 81 15.50 -2.58 -3.26
C VAL A 81 15.44 -1.92 -1.88
N LYS A 82 16.22 -0.84 -1.65
CA LYS A 82 16.18 -0.08 -0.39
C LYS A 82 14.83 0.63 -0.18
N THR A 83 14.27 1.20 -1.25
CA THR A 83 13.00 1.92 -1.20
C THR A 83 11.84 0.94 -1.01
N LEU A 84 11.91 -0.24 -1.62
CA LEU A 84 10.86 -1.25 -1.51
C LEU A 84 10.58 -1.64 -0.05
N LYS A 85 11.62 -1.77 0.79
CA LYS A 85 11.45 -2.00 2.24
C LYS A 85 10.53 -0.95 2.88
N ARG A 86 10.75 0.32 2.53
CA ARG A 86 9.95 1.43 3.07
C ARG A 86 8.53 1.44 2.52
N VAL A 87 8.37 1.09 1.24
CA VAL A 87 7.04 0.99 0.61
C VAL A 87 6.21 -0.11 1.27
N ILE A 88 6.80 -1.28 1.54
CA ILE A 88 6.13 -2.38 2.25
C ILE A 88 5.74 -1.93 3.67
N LEU A 89 6.65 -1.31 4.42
CA LEU A 89 6.36 -0.77 5.75
C LEU A 89 5.23 0.26 5.72
N THR A 90 5.21 1.12 4.72
CA THR A 90 4.14 2.12 4.53
C THR A 90 2.79 1.45 4.24
N TYR A 91 2.80 0.43 3.37
CA TYR A 91 1.60 -0.34 3.05
C TYR A 91 1.00 -1.04 4.29
N GLU A 92 1.85 -1.63 5.14
CA GLU A 92 1.39 -2.29 6.35
C GLU A 92 0.81 -1.33 7.40
N GLN A 93 1.26 -0.07 7.39
CA GLN A 93 0.72 0.97 8.28
C GLN A 93 -0.63 1.52 7.83
N MET A 94 -1.04 1.26 6.59
CA MET A 94 -2.33 1.72 6.06
C MET A 94 -3.49 0.91 6.64
N GLN A 95 -4.62 1.59 6.86
CA GLN A 95 -5.86 0.96 7.29
C GLN A 95 -6.51 0.17 6.16
N SER A 96 -7.25 -0.87 6.49
CA SER A 96 -8.05 -1.64 5.52
C SER A 96 -9.47 -1.03 5.42
N PRO A 97 -10.03 -0.92 4.24
CA PRO A 97 -9.54 -1.32 2.92
C PRO A 97 -8.47 -0.40 2.38
N LYS A 98 -7.46 -0.94 1.70
CA LYS A 98 -6.33 -0.20 1.13
C LYS A 98 -6.06 -0.65 -0.30
N TYR A 99 -5.65 0.29 -1.13
CA TYR A 99 -5.46 0.10 -2.56
C TYR A 99 -4.06 0.53 -2.98
N VAL A 100 -3.45 -0.18 -3.91
CA VAL A 100 -2.12 0.14 -4.43
C VAL A 100 -2.19 0.45 -5.91
N ILE A 101 -1.69 1.61 -6.31
CA ILE A 101 -1.57 2.01 -7.71
C ILE A 101 -0.10 2.16 -8.06
N GLY A 102 0.33 1.47 -9.12
CA GLY A 102 1.65 1.66 -9.72
C GLY A 102 1.58 2.60 -10.92
N ILE A 103 2.33 3.69 -10.89
CA ILE A 103 2.46 4.62 -12.03
C ILE A 103 3.81 4.43 -12.70
N CYS A 104 3.85 4.53 -13.99
CA CYS A 104 4.97 4.32 -14.90
C CYS A 104 5.29 2.86 -15.19
N SER A 105 5.89 2.63 -16.34
CA SER A 105 6.38 1.31 -16.77
C SER A 105 7.40 0.73 -15.79
N CYS A 106 8.07 1.58 -15.00
CA CYS A 106 9.04 1.15 -13.99
C CYS A 106 8.41 0.28 -12.89
N THR A 107 7.16 0.52 -12.51
CA THR A 107 6.44 -0.30 -11.50
C THR A 107 5.95 -1.62 -12.08
N VAL A 108 5.75 -1.70 -13.39
CA VAL A 108 5.23 -2.88 -14.09
C VAL A 108 6.31 -3.92 -14.32
N ASN A 109 7.45 -3.50 -14.89
CA ASN A 109 8.53 -4.41 -15.32
C ASN A 109 9.94 -3.87 -15.12
N GLY A 110 10.10 -2.79 -14.34
CA GLY A 110 11.37 -2.10 -14.17
C GLY A 110 11.64 -1.02 -15.21
N GLY A 111 10.83 -0.92 -16.29
CA GLY A 111 10.95 0.11 -17.33
C GLY A 111 12.35 0.24 -17.89
N MET A 112 12.86 1.48 -17.97
CA MET A 112 14.25 1.73 -18.43
C MET A 112 15.33 1.20 -17.48
N TYR A 113 14.98 0.79 -16.26
CA TYR A 113 15.90 0.22 -15.26
C TYR A 113 15.79 -1.32 -15.16
N TRP A 114 15.24 -1.98 -16.18
CA TRP A 114 14.98 -3.41 -16.15
C TRP A 114 16.27 -4.26 -15.99
N GLN A 115 17.42 -3.77 -16.43
CA GLN A 115 18.72 -4.44 -16.25
C GLN A 115 19.43 -4.09 -14.94
N SER A 116 18.92 -3.11 -14.19
CA SER A 116 19.56 -2.70 -12.93
C SER A 116 19.42 -3.78 -11.86
N TYR A 117 20.51 -4.10 -11.17
CA TYR A 117 20.51 -5.02 -10.04
C TYR A 117 19.85 -4.43 -8.78
N ALA A 118 19.79 -3.11 -8.68
CA ALA A 118 19.29 -2.40 -7.51
C ALA A 118 17.79 -2.10 -7.56
N THR A 119 17.09 -2.49 -8.64
CA THR A 119 15.68 -2.14 -8.87
C THR A 119 14.78 -3.36 -8.81
N ALA A 120 13.70 -3.29 -8.05
CA ALA A 120 12.62 -4.28 -8.08
C ALA A 120 11.91 -4.21 -9.42
N LYS A 121 11.81 -5.37 -10.12
CA LYS A 121 11.32 -5.42 -11.51
C LYS A 121 9.81 -5.36 -11.60
N LYS A 122 9.14 -6.12 -10.76
CA LYS A 122 7.69 -6.24 -10.76
C LYS A 122 7.19 -5.92 -9.35
N LEU A 123 6.44 -4.84 -9.24
CA LEU A 123 5.90 -4.45 -7.94
C LEU A 123 4.92 -5.49 -7.39
N ASN A 124 4.17 -6.15 -8.29
CA ASN A 124 3.16 -7.13 -7.91
C ASN A 124 3.73 -8.42 -7.28
N ASP A 125 5.03 -8.68 -7.41
CA ASP A 125 5.66 -9.82 -6.74
C ASP A 125 5.83 -9.58 -5.23
N TYR A 126 5.79 -8.32 -4.80
CA TYR A 126 6.05 -7.90 -3.41
C TYR A 126 4.84 -7.28 -2.71
N LEU A 127 3.92 -6.67 -3.46
CA LEU A 127 2.72 -5.99 -2.98
C LEU A 127 1.54 -6.25 -3.91
N PRO A 128 0.31 -6.32 -3.42
CA PRO A 128 -0.88 -6.50 -4.24
C PRO A 128 -1.20 -5.18 -4.95
N VAL A 129 -1.00 -5.12 -6.25
CA VAL A 129 -1.29 -3.92 -7.04
C VAL A 129 -2.67 -4.03 -7.67
N ASP A 130 -3.56 -3.07 -7.34
CA ASP A 130 -4.92 -3.00 -7.86
C ASP A 130 -5.00 -2.47 -9.28
N LEU A 131 -4.10 -1.52 -9.60
CA LEU A 131 -4.10 -0.86 -10.90
C LEU A 131 -2.70 -0.40 -11.29
N TYR A 132 -2.39 -0.55 -12.58
CA TYR A 132 -1.22 0.06 -13.19
C TYR A 132 -1.62 1.14 -14.18
N ILE A 133 -0.99 2.31 -14.07
CA ILE A 133 -1.10 3.40 -15.03
C ILE A 133 0.16 3.40 -15.88
N ALA A 134 0.06 2.83 -17.09
CA ALA A 134 1.19 2.66 -17.98
C ALA A 134 1.61 3.99 -18.64
N GLY A 135 2.88 4.11 -18.90
CA GLY A 135 3.49 5.27 -19.56
C GLY A 135 4.90 5.50 -19.03
N CYS A 136 5.68 6.32 -19.71
CA CYS A 136 7.01 6.73 -19.27
C CYS A 136 7.27 8.19 -19.70
N MET A 137 6.62 9.07 -19.12
CA MET A 137 5.64 9.29 -18.03
C MET A 137 4.21 9.32 -18.57
N PRO A 138 3.21 8.81 -17.83
CA PRO A 138 1.81 8.96 -18.22
C PRO A 138 1.39 10.42 -18.05
N ARG A 139 0.57 10.92 -18.96
CA ARG A 139 0.03 12.28 -18.88
C ARG A 139 -0.95 12.43 -17.71
N PRO A 140 -1.17 13.66 -17.19
CA PRO A 140 -2.13 13.90 -16.10
C PRO A 140 -3.53 13.34 -16.38
N GLU A 141 -3.96 13.39 -17.64
CA GLU A 141 -5.26 12.85 -18.05
C GLU A 141 -5.33 11.33 -17.83
N ALA A 142 -4.26 10.61 -18.17
CA ALA A 142 -4.17 9.16 -17.95
C ALA A 142 -4.15 8.81 -16.45
N VAL A 143 -3.53 9.65 -15.62
CA VAL A 143 -3.56 9.49 -14.15
C VAL A 143 -4.99 9.63 -13.63
N ILE A 144 -5.70 10.65 -14.06
CA ILE A 144 -7.10 10.91 -13.68
C ILE A 144 -8.00 9.76 -14.12
N GLU A 145 -7.87 9.32 -15.37
CA GLU A 145 -8.63 8.17 -15.89
C GLU A 145 -8.36 6.90 -15.08
N GLY A 146 -7.10 6.63 -14.75
CA GLY A 146 -6.72 5.51 -13.90
C GLY A 146 -7.37 5.58 -12.51
N LEU A 147 -7.39 6.75 -11.89
CA LEU A 147 -8.05 6.97 -10.61
C LEU A 147 -9.57 6.76 -10.70
N GLN A 148 -10.21 7.22 -11.77
CA GLN A 148 -11.64 6.97 -12.03
C GLN A 148 -11.93 5.48 -12.23
N LEU A 149 -11.04 4.75 -12.91
CA LEU A 149 -11.15 3.29 -13.03
C LEU A 149 -11.08 2.59 -11.66
N LEU A 150 -10.19 3.03 -10.78
CA LEU A 150 -10.15 2.52 -9.40
C LEU A 150 -11.45 2.83 -8.64
N GLN A 151 -11.96 4.06 -8.74
CA GLN A 151 -13.25 4.43 -8.12
C GLN A 151 -14.39 3.52 -8.59
N ASN A 152 -14.44 3.21 -9.89
CA ASN A 152 -15.43 2.30 -10.44
C ASN A 152 -15.25 0.87 -9.94
N LYS A 153 -14.00 0.38 -9.80
CA LYS A 153 -13.73 -0.93 -9.18
C LYS A 153 -14.23 -0.98 -7.74
N ILE A 154 -13.96 0.06 -6.95
CA ILE A 154 -14.42 0.14 -5.56
C ILE A 154 -15.95 0.16 -5.49
N ALA A 155 -16.60 0.98 -6.33
CA ALA A 155 -18.05 1.06 -6.39
C ALA A 155 -18.73 -0.27 -6.77
N ASN A 156 -18.05 -1.08 -7.60
CA ASN A 156 -18.50 -2.41 -8.01
C ASN A 156 -18.09 -3.53 -7.04
N ASN A 157 -17.40 -3.19 -5.96
CA ASN A 157 -16.87 -4.15 -4.98
C ASN A 157 -15.83 -5.14 -5.56
N ASP A 158 -15.06 -4.70 -6.56
CA ASP A 158 -14.00 -5.51 -7.20
C ASP A 158 -12.60 -5.26 -6.63
N GLY A 159 -12.45 -4.27 -5.74
CA GLY A 159 -11.16 -3.86 -5.18
C GLY A 159 -10.81 -4.66 -3.91
N HIS A 160 -10.39 -5.91 -4.04
CA HIS A 160 -10.09 -6.79 -2.91
C HIS A 160 -8.64 -7.28 -2.85
N SER A 161 -7.72 -6.69 -3.61
CA SER A 161 -6.31 -7.13 -3.67
C SER A 161 -5.63 -7.16 -2.30
N TRP A 162 -6.04 -6.31 -1.37
CA TRP A 162 -5.55 -6.35 0.00
C TRP A 162 -5.96 -7.62 0.77
N LYS A 163 -7.13 -8.24 0.45
CA LYS A 163 -7.54 -9.53 1.03
C LYS A 163 -6.70 -10.66 0.47
N ASP A 164 -6.44 -10.62 -0.84
CA ASP A 164 -5.61 -11.61 -1.52
C ASP A 164 -4.17 -11.58 -1.01
N TYR A 165 -3.68 -10.40 -0.63
CA TYR A 165 -2.37 -10.24 0.00
C TYR A 165 -2.26 -11.03 1.31
N TYR A 166 -3.25 -10.89 2.19
CA TYR A 166 -3.22 -11.61 3.46
C TYR A 166 -3.54 -13.10 3.32
N GLN A 167 -4.30 -13.50 2.30
CA GLN A 167 -4.53 -14.92 2.01
C GLN A 167 -3.28 -15.60 1.46
N ASN A 168 -2.52 -14.91 0.62
CA ASN A 168 -1.29 -15.41 0.00
C ASN A 168 -0.04 -14.81 0.64
N TYR A 169 -0.11 -14.47 1.92
CA TYR A 169 0.95 -13.77 2.62
C TYR A 169 2.31 -14.49 2.56
N ASP A 170 2.31 -15.81 2.69
CA ASP A 170 3.53 -16.62 2.63
C ASP A 170 4.26 -16.47 1.27
N HIS A 171 3.52 -16.31 0.19
CA HIS A 171 4.09 -16.07 -1.15
C HIS A 171 4.80 -14.72 -1.23
N TYR A 172 4.13 -13.65 -0.77
CA TYR A 172 4.73 -12.32 -0.76
C TYR A 172 5.94 -12.23 0.19
N LEU A 173 5.82 -12.85 1.35
CA LEU A 173 6.91 -12.91 2.32
C LEU A 173 8.12 -13.67 1.77
N GLY A 174 7.92 -14.80 1.09
CA GLY A 174 8.99 -15.56 0.45
C GLY A 174 9.75 -14.74 -0.60
N ASN A 175 9.02 -13.99 -1.45
CA ASN A 175 9.63 -13.10 -2.43
C ASN A 175 10.39 -11.93 -1.77
N GLN A 176 9.86 -11.39 -0.68
CA GLN A 176 10.51 -10.33 0.09
C GLN A 176 11.79 -10.84 0.77
N GLN A 177 11.75 -12.03 1.39
CA GLN A 177 12.90 -12.66 2.02
C GLN A 177 14.00 -13.01 0.99
N HIS A 178 13.63 -13.50 -0.18
CA HIS A 178 14.59 -13.75 -1.26
C HIS A 178 15.36 -12.48 -1.66
N LEU A 179 14.70 -11.30 -1.60
CA LEU A 179 15.32 -10.04 -1.99
C LEU A 179 16.09 -9.37 -0.83
N PHE A 180 15.59 -9.48 0.41
CA PHE A 180 16.11 -8.74 1.56
C PHE A 180 16.97 -9.56 2.51
N GLY A 181 16.94 -10.88 2.38
CA GLY A 181 17.56 -11.85 3.28
C GLY A 181 16.55 -12.52 4.21
N ASP A 182 16.94 -13.67 4.74
CA ASP A 182 16.07 -14.53 5.57
C ASP A 182 15.67 -13.89 6.91
N ASP A 183 16.43 -12.89 7.35
CA ASP A 183 16.12 -12.14 8.59
C ASP A 183 14.99 -11.09 8.40
N TRP A 184 14.44 -10.96 7.18
CA TRP A 184 13.39 -10.00 6.92
C TRP A 184 12.08 -10.43 7.57
N GLN A 185 11.58 -9.60 8.49
CA GLN A 185 10.26 -9.70 9.10
C GLN A 185 9.43 -8.48 8.73
N THR A 186 8.19 -8.69 8.36
CA THR A 186 7.29 -7.57 8.12
C THR A 186 6.73 -7.04 9.44
N PRO A 187 6.28 -5.77 9.49
CA PRO A 187 5.62 -5.22 10.67
C PRO A 187 4.39 -6.01 11.11
N THR A 188 3.74 -6.71 10.17
CA THR A 188 2.59 -7.57 10.46
C THR A 188 2.98 -8.71 11.40
N ASP A 189 4.15 -9.31 11.21
CA ASP A 189 4.67 -10.35 12.10
C ASP A 189 4.97 -9.79 13.48
N ILE A 190 5.55 -8.60 13.55
CA ILE A 190 5.83 -7.90 14.82
C ILE A 190 4.52 -7.58 15.56
N ILE A 191 3.48 -7.13 14.84
CA ILE A 191 2.16 -6.86 15.42
C ILE A 191 1.48 -8.13 15.90
N ALA A 192 1.56 -9.22 15.12
CA ALA A 192 1.00 -10.52 15.49
C ALA A 192 1.71 -11.10 16.71
N GLU A 193 3.03 -10.98 16.78
CA GLU A 193 3.82 -11.38 17.94
C GLU A 193 3.50 -10.52 19.17
N ALA A 194 3.35 -9.21 19.01
CA ALA A 194 2.94 -8.31 20.08
C ALA A 194 1.55 -8.68 20.66
N LYS A 195 0.60 -9.06 19.80
CA LYS A 195 -0.72 -9.57 20.23
C LYS A 195 -0.61 -10.89 20.99
N HIS A 196 0.26 -11.80 20.55
CA HIS A 196 0.49 -13.08 21.22
C HIS A 196 1.02 -12.89 22.65
N TYR A 197 1.84 -11.88 22.87
CA TYR A 197 2.35 -11.54 24.21
C TYR A 197 1.40 -10.68 25.04
N GLY A 198 0.14 -10.48 24.61
CA GLY A 198 -0.85 -9.67 25.33
C GLY A 198 -0.51 -8.17 25.37
N LEU A 199 0.38 -7.73 24.52
CA LEU A 199 0.79 -6.34 24.36
C LEU A 199 -0.19 -5.57 23.45
N GLU A 200 -1.48 -5.87 23.57
CA GLU A 200 -2.50 -5.09 22.88
C GLU A 200 -2.39 -3.63 23.32
N ALA A 201 -2.34 -2.78 22.34
CA ALA A 201 -2.19 -1.35 22.34
C ALA A 201 -2.89 -0.60 23.48
N GLN A 202 -2.41 -0.77 24.69
CA GLN A 202 -2.56 0.22 25.73
C GLN A 202 -1.41 1.22 25.57
N GLY A 203 -1.59 2.17 24.70
CA GLY A 203 -0.97 3.50 24.63
C GLY A 203 0.41 3.77 25.24
N THR A 204 1.31 2.83 25.32
CA THR A 204 2.60 3.00 25.97
C THR A 204 3.74 2.73 24.99
N TYR A 205 4.28 3.80 24.45
CA TYR A 205 5.52 3.84 23.66
C TYR A 205 6.71 3.08 24.30
N GLY A 206 6.68 2.86 25.62
CA GLY A 206 7.75 2.18 26.35
C GLY A 206 7.88 0.68 26.10
N LYS A 207 6.79 -0.03 25.76
CA LYS A 207 6.82 -1.48 25.53
C LYS A 207 7.29 -1.85 24.11
N HIS A 208 7.17 -0.94 23.16
CA HIS A 208 7.74 -1.13 21.82
C HIS A 208 9.26 -1.22 21.82
N THR A 209 9.92 -0.50 22.72
CA THR A 209 11.38 -0.53 22.86
C THR A 209 11.89 -1.87 23.36
N GLU A 210 11.16 -2.57 24.21
CA GLU A 210 11.56 -3.90 24.70
C GLU A 210 11.43 -4.97 23.60
N ILE A 211 10.37 -4.90 22.76
CA ILE A 211 10.20 -5.81 21.64
C ILE A 211 11.30 -5.58 20.59
N LEU A 212 11.59 -4.33 20.26
CA LEU A 212 12.65 -3.95 19.33
C LEU A 212 14.04 -4.33 19.85
N ALA A 213 14.29 -4.20 21.16
CA ALA A 213 15.54 -4.60 21.80
C ALA A 213 15.73 -6.13 21.76
N LYS A 214 14.65 -6.90 21.95
CA LYS A 214 14.69 -8.35 21.94
C LYS A 214 14.96 -8.94 20.54
N HIS A 215 14.55 -8.24 19.48
CA HIS A 215 14.74 -8.66 18.09
C HIS A 215 15.94 -7.99 17.41
N GLN A 216 16.83 -7.30 18.14
CA GLN A 216 18.04 -6.65 17.61
C GLN A 216 17.76 -5.86 16.33
N HIS A 217 16.71 -5.04 16.33
CA HIS A 217 16.30 -4.28 15.14
C HIS A 217 17.45 -3.40 14.64
N PRO A 218 17.86 -3.50 13.36
CA PRO A 218 19.04 -2.81 12.85
C PRO A 218 19.01 -1.28 12.96
N LEU A 219 17.86 -0.68 13.26
CA LEU A 219 17.74 0.75 13.51
C LEU A 219 18.28 1.20 14.88
N GLN A 220 18.56 0.28 15.82
CA GLN A 220 19.18 0.61 17.10
C GLN A 220 20.72 0.70 17.03
N ALA A 221 21.31 0.26 15.91
CA ALA A 221 22.77 0.28 15.72
C ALA A 221 23.32 1.62 15.20
N LEU A 222 22.49 2.64 15.00
CA LEU A 222 22.95 3.98 14.64
C LEU A 222 23.23 4.77 15.93
N PRO A 223 24.50 4.97 16.33
CA PRO A 223 24.80 5.88 17.39
C PRO A 223 24.37 7.28 16.95
N LEU A 224 23.50 7.90 17.72
CA LEU A 224 23.25 9.31 17.63
C LEU A 224 24.56 9.97 18.07
N ASN A 225 25.42 10.28 17.11
CA ASN A 225 26.58 11.15 17.38
C ASN A 225 26.02 12.53 17.67
N ASN A 226 26.23 12.96 18.89
CA ASN A 226 26.08 14.32 19.37
C ASN A 226 26.96 15.29 18.56
#